data_a66f55ad695a6aa70415823768693a39
#
_entry.id   a66f55ad695a6aa70415823768693a39
#
_cell.length_a   1.000
_cell.length_b   1.000
_cell.length_c   1.000
_cell.angle_alpha   90.00
_cell.angle_beta   90.00
_cell.angle_gamma   90.00
#
_symmetry.space_group_name_H-M   'P 1'
#
loop_
_entity.id
_entity.type
_entity.pdbx_description
1 polymer ?
#
loop_
_entity_poly.entity_id
_entity_poly.type
_entity_poly.pdbx_seq_one_letter_code
_entity_poly.pdbx_strand_id
1 'polypeptide(L)'
;MKRKILAVVLCGIMALSLGACGSKDNGGSAKTDDGSAKKEASGGETYNWQIGNVLSADQPWDLGLNKFAELLSEYSDGRITATVQSGGTLGSEIEMLEAVQMGTLDMSIASTPSLSGFTDCMNYFDLPYLFKATDSAWSVMDEWLGQDRCDA
;
A
#
# COMPACT_ATOMS: atom_id res chain seq x y z
N MET A 1 18.47 -20.23 -47.41
CA MET A 1 19.31 -19.03 -47.33
C MET A 1 18.59 -17.83 -46.72
N LYS A 2 17.26 -17.72 -46.78
CA LYS A 2 16.48 -16.54 -46.23
C LYS A 2 16.38 -16.48 -44.69
N ARG A 3 16.53 -17.60 -43.97
CA ARG A 3 16.45 -17.66 -42.49
C ARG A 3 17.71 -17.18 -41.76
N LYS A 4 18.87 -17.22 -42.41
CA LYS A 4 20.16 -16.80 -41.82
C LYS A 4 20.38 -15.28 -41.92
N ILE A 5 19.72 -14.63 -42.86
CA ILE A 5 19.82 -13.18 -43.07
C ILE A 5 18.95 -12.44 -42.05
N LEU A 6 17.81 -13.05 -41.64
CA LEU A 6 16.90 -12.43 -40.61
C LEU A 6 17.53 -12.40 -39.22
N ALA A 7 18.34 -13.37 -38.87
CA ALA A 7 19.02 -13.44 -37.57
C ALA A 7 20.16 -12.40 -37.41
N VAL A 8 20.82 -12.04 -38.50
CA VAL A 8 21.91 -11.05 -38.48
C VAL A 8 21.36 -9.61 -38.37
N VAL A 9 20.18 -9.34 -38.94
CA VAL A 9 19.53 -8.01 -38.87
C VAL A 9 18.98 -7.75 -37.48
N LEU A 10 18.49 -8.79 -36.78
CA LEU A 10 17.93 -8.64 -35.42
C LEU A 10 19.02 -8.39 -34.34
N CYS A 11 20.24 -8.88 -34.53
CA CYS A 11 21.36 -8.64 -33.62
C CYS A 11 22.00 -7.24 -33.77
N GLY A 12 21.84 -6.58 -34.94
CA GLY A 12 22.39 -5.27 -35.22
C GLY A 12 21.66 -4.10 -34.57
N ILE A 13 20.40 -4.27 -34.12
CA ILE A 13 19.57 -3.18 -33.56
C ILE A 13 19.78 -3.02 -32.06
N MET A 14 20.33 -4.00 -31.36
CA MET A 14 20.57 -3.90 -29.89
C MET A 14 21.90 -3.24 -29.51
N ALA A 15 22.77 -2.90 -30.45
CA ALA A 15 24.10 -2.36 -30.14
C ALA A 15 24.20 -0.83 -30.19
N LEU A 16 23.11 -0.10 -30.48
CA LEU A 16 23.15 1.37 -30.62
C LEU A 16 22.49 2.17 -29.48
N SER A 17 22.13 1.55 -28.35
CA SER A 17 21.45 2.26 -27.24
C SER A 17 22.34 2.60 -26.02
N LEU A 18 23.66 2.50 -26.12
CA LEU A 18 24.60 2.76 -25.02
C LEU A 18 25.51 3.97 -25.27
N GLY A 19 24.98 5.05 -25.82
CA GLY A 19 25.82 6.23 -26.07
C GLY A 19 25.10 7.56 -26.05
N ALA A 20 24.48 7.94 -24.90
CA ALA A 20 24.06 9.31 -24.69
C ALA A 20 24.08 9.66 -23.19
N CYS A 21 25.28 9.81 -22.64
CA CYS A 21 25.52 10.54 -21.41
C CYS A 21 26.58 11.57 -21.70
N GLY A 22 26.23 12.84 -21.82
CA GLY A 22 27.21 13.91 -22.06
C GLY A 22 26.56 15.27 -22.27
N SER A 23 26.42 15.99 -21.19
CA SER A 23 26.61 17.45 -20.99
C SER A 23 26.00 18.51 -21.90
N LYS A 24 25.28 19.41 -21.24
CA LYS A 24 25.51 20.86 -21.17
C LYS A 24 24.49 21.80 -21.83
N ASP A 25 23.93 22.58 -20.91
CA ASP A 25 23.52 24.00 -20.96
C ASP A 25 22.39 24.51 -21.86
N ASN A 26 21.48 25.11 -21.18
CA ASN A 26 20.96 26.47 -21.21
C ASN A 26 19.51 26.70 -21.62
N GLY A 27 18.74 27.24 -20.67
CA GLY A 27 17.83 28.37 -20.88
C GLY A 27 16.36 28.05 -21.09
N GLY A 28 15.53 28.38 -20.11
CA GLY A 28 14.10 28.58 -20.35
C GLY A 28 13.22 28.43 -19.11
N SER A 29 13.07 29.53 -18.41
CA SER A 29 12.18 29.76 -17.26
C SER A 29 10.72 29.40 -17.54
N ALA A 30 10.12 28.59 -16.63
CA ALA A 30 8.72 28.74 -16.23
C ALA A 30 8.59 28.30 -14.76
N LYS A 31 8.39 29.30 -13.90
CA LYS A 31 8.00 29.13 -12.50
C LYS A 31 6.62 28.50 -12.46
N THR A 32 6.46 27.44 -11.73
CA THR A 32 5.27 27.17 -10.93
C THR A 32 5.73 26.76 -9.55
N ASP A 33 5.47 27.66 -8.64
CA ASP A 33 5.64 27.59 -7.21
C ASP A 33 4.60 26.59 -6.70
N ASP A 34 5.02 25.47 -6.15
CA ASP A 34 4.28 24.75 -5.14
C ASP A 34 5.28 24.18 -4.14
N GLY A 35 5.42 24.95 -3.06
CA GLY A 35 6.34 24.70 -1.99
C GLY A 35 5.86 23.55 -1.11
N SER A 36 6.12 22.31 -1.51
CA SER A 36 6.16 21.19 -0.59
C SER A 36 7.61 21.03 -0.14
N ALA A 37 7.92 21.58 1.03
CA ALA A 37 9.21 21.44 1.67
C ALA A 37 9.47 19.93 1.91
N LYS A 38 10.23 19.31 1.02
CA LYS A 38 10.78 17.98 1.20
C LYS A 38 11.78 18.07 2.37
N LYS A 39 11.30 17.72 3.57
CA LYS A 39 12.15 17.54 4.75
C LYS A 39 13.11 16.38 4.40
N GLU A 40 14.40 16.67 4.29
CA GLU A 40 15.43 15.66 4.03
C GLU A 40 15.37 14.62 5.15
N ALA A 41 15.10 13.37 4.78
CA ALA A 41 15.06 12.25 5.72
C ALA A 41 16.48 12.04 6.29
N SER A 42 16.59 12.02 7.59
CA SER A 42 17.77 11.60 8.34
C SER A 42 18.18 10.21 7.91
N GLY A 43 19.41 10.00 7.44
CA GLY A 43 19.99 8.87 6.72
C GLY A 43 19.65 7.46 7.24
N GLY A 44 18.45 6.95 6.88
CA GLY A 44 17.99 5.59 7.07
C GLY A 44 17.21 5.11 5.84
N GLU A 45 16.97 3.80 5.73
CA GLU A 45 16.13 3.26 4.67
C GLU A 45 14.73 3.89 4.70
N THR A 46 14.21 4.20 3.52
CA THR A 46 12.86 4.75 3.35
C THR A 46 11.94 3.70 2.77
N TYR A 47 10.71 3.64 3.27
CA TYR A 47 9.69 2.68 2.87
C TYR A 47 8.47 3.43 2.33
N ASN A 48 7.89 2.93 1.27
CA ASN A 48 6.63 3.45 0.72
C ASN A 48 5.61 2.32 0.70
N TRP A 49 4.67 2.35 1.64
CA TRP A 49 3.63 1.34 1.77
C TRP A 49 2.45 1.63 0.84
N GLN A 50 1.88 0.57 0.29
CA GLN A 50 0.60 0.61 -0.40
C GLN A 50 -0.49 0.03 0.50
N ILE A 51 -1.57 0.78 0.69
CA ILE A 51 -2.70 0.40 1.53
C ILE A 51 -3.94 0.27 0.66
N GLY A 52 -4.56 -0.92 0.64
CA GLY A 52 -5.77 -1.20 -0.12
C GLY A 52 -7.05 -0.99 0.69
N ASN A 53 -8.09 -0.43 0.04
CA ASN A 53 -9.41 -0.19 0.60
C ASN A 53 -10.50 -0.36 -0.47
N VAL A 54 -11.54 -1.16 -0.19
CA VAL A 54 -12.68 -1.35 -1.12
C VAL A 54 -13.68 -0.22 -1.10
N LEU A 55 -13.74 0.56 -0.03
CA LEU A 55 -14.68 1.66 0.08
C LEU A 55 -14.23 2.85 -0.74
N SER A 56 -15.21 3.61 -1.21
CA SER A 56 -14.96 4.86 -1.94
C SER A 56 -14.22 5.88 -1.09
N ALA A 57 -13.54 6.79 -1.74
CA ALA A 57 -12.94 7.96 -1.11
C ALA A 57 -13.97 8.71 -0.23
N ASP A 58 -13.49 9.37 0.81
CA ASP A 58 -14.29 10.12 1.78
C ASP A 58 -15.20 9.28 2.71
N GLN A 59 -15.17 7.96 2.62
CA GLN A 59 -15.81 7.09 3.61
C GLN A 59 -14.98 7.06 4.91
N PRO A 60 -15.60 6.76 6.08
CA PRO A 60 -14.89 6.77 7.36
C PRO A 60 -13.61 5.92 7.40
N TRP A 61 -13.59 4.77 6.75
CA TRP A 61 -12.40 3.91 6.64
C TRP A 61 -11.30 4.60 5.83
N ASP A 62 -11.68 5.20 4.70
CA ASP A 62 -10.74 5.91 3.84
C ASP A 62 -10.12 7.11 4.57
N LEU A 63 -10.94 7.92 5.23
CA LEU A 63 -10.48 9.05 6.04
C LEU A 63 -9.53 8.59 7.16
N GLY A 64 -9.85 7.49 7.82
CA GLY A 64 -9.00 6.87 8.85
C GLY A 64 -7.65 6.42 8.29
N LEU A 65 -7.64 5.76 7.15
CA LEU A 65 -6.41 5.30 6.49
C LEU A 65 -5.55 6.47 6.00
N ASN A 66 -6.15 7.51 5.44
CA ASN A 66 -5.42 8.70 5.04
C ASN A 66 -4.80 9.42 6.26
N LYS A 67 -5.54 9.50 7.38
CA LYS A 67 -5.00 10.05 8.63
C LYS A 67 -3.89 9.17 9.21
N PHE A 68 -4.02 7.85 9.14
CA PHE A 68 -2.96 6.91 9.51
C PHE A 68 -1.70 7.13 8.67
N ALA A 69 -1.83 7.27 7.35
CA ALA A 69 -0.71 7.51 6.44
C ALA A 69 0.02 8.83 6.75
N GLU A 70 -0.73 9.88 7.07
CA GLU A 70 -0.19 11.17 7.52
C GLU A 70 0.63 11.02 8.81
N LEU A 71 0.04 10.41 9.85
CA LEU A 71 0.69 10.20 11.14
C LEU A 71 1.90 9.26 11.03
N LEU A 72 1.83 8.24 10.18
CA LEU A 72 2.93 7.33 9.93
C LEU A 72 4.16 8.08 9.37
N SER A 73 3.92 8.98 8.43
CA SER A 73 4.97 9.85 7.88
C SER A 73 5.53 10.81 8.93
N GLU A 74 4.64 11.42 9.73
CA GLU A 74 5.04 12.36 10.79
C GLU A 74 5.91 11.67 11.85
N TYR A 75 5.44 10.53 12.42
CA TYR A 75 6.14 9.82 13.49
C TYR A 75 7.42 9.11 13.03
N SER A 76 7.53 8.82 11.75
CA SER A 76 8.74 8.22 11.18
C SER A 76 9.75 9.25 10.67
N ASP A 77 9.50 10.56 10.86
CA ASP A 77 10.29 11.65 10.26
C ASP A 77 10.40 11.53 8.72
N GLY A 78 9.32 11.05 8.07
CA GLY A 78 9.25 10.86 6.63
C GLY A 78 9.97 9.61 6.11
N ARG A 79 10.47 8.73 6.99
CA ARG A 79 11.10 7.47 6.56
C ARG A 79 10.10 6.46 6.03
N ILE A 80 8.88 6.46 6.58
CA ILE A 80 7.80 5.60 6.11
C ILE A 80 6.69 6.49 5.56
N THR A 81 6.34 6.29 4.32
CA THR A 81 5.21 6.95 3.67
C THR A 81 4.20 5.89 3.24
N ALA A 82 2.93 6.24 3.17
CA ALA A 82 1.91 5.31 2.72
C ALA A 82 1.00 5.97 1.69
N THR A 83 0.57 5.18 0.70
CA THR A 83 -0.37 5.59 -0.34
C THR A 83 -1.64 4.75 -0.20
N VAL A 84 -2.78 5.40 0.04
CA VAL A 84 -4.08 4.75 0.15
C VAL A 84 -4.72 4.61 -1.22
N GLN A 85 -5.09 3.39 -1.60
CA GLN A 85 -5.78 3.03 -2.84
C GLN A 85 -7.23 2.65 -2.51
N SER A 86 -8.16 3.57 -2.77
CA SER A 86 -9.58 3.43 -2.41
C SER A 86 -10.44 2.92 -3.58
N GLY A 87 -11.67 2.52 -3.26
CA GLY A 87 -12.66 2.14 -4.27
C GLY A 87 -12.43 0.78 -4.92
N GLY A 88 -11.68 -0.12 -4.27
CA GLY A 88 -11.42 -1.45 -4.79
C GLY A 88 -10.52 -1.48 -6.03
N THR A 89 -9.72 -0.44 -6.25
CA THR A 89 -8.83 -0.35 -7.42
C THR A 89 -7.76 -1.45 -7.44
N LEU A 90 -7.43 -2.02 -6.28
CA LEU A 90 -6.50 -3.15 -6.13
C LEU A 90 -7.19 -4.52 -6.07
N GLY A 91 -8.51 -4.56 -6.24
CA GLY A 91 -9.31 -5.77 -6.18
C GLY A 91 -10.32 -5.79 -5.04
N SER A 92 -10.94 -6.95 -4.81
CA SER A 92 -11.83 -7.23 -3.69
C SER A 92 -11.07 -7.32 -2.36
N GLU A 93 -11.80 -7.32 -1.22
CA GLU A 93 -11.16 -7.52 0.10
C GLU A 93 -10.34 -8.81 0.17
N ILE A 94 -10.86 -9.91 -0.39
CA ILE A 94 -10.18 -11.22 -0.37
C ILE A 94 -8.91 -11.16 -1.22
N GLU A 95 -8.97 -10.61 -2.43
CA GLU A 95 -7.80 -10.48 -3.29
C GLU A 95 -6.71 -9.59 -2.68
N MET A 96 -7.11 -8.53 -1.99
CA MET A 96 -6.16 -7.68 -1.26
C MET A 96 -5.56 -8.38 -0.04
N LEU A 97 -6.33 -9.20 0.70
CA LEU A 97 -5.81 -10.02 1.80
C LEU A 97 -4.81 -11.07 1.30
N GLU A 98 -5.11 -11.73 0.19
CA GLU A 98 -4.18 -12.64 -0.48
C GLU A 98 -2.90 -11.92 -0.93
N ALA A 99 -3.03 -10.70 -1.46
CA ALA A 99 -1.89 -9.88 -1.87
C ALA A 99 -1.00 -9.49 -0.68
N VAL A 100 -1.59 -9.18 0.48
CA VAL A 100 -0.85 -8.93 1.74
C VAL A 100 -0.14 -10.21 2.20
N GLN A 101 -0.81 -11.36 2.17
CA GLN A 101 -0.22 -12.64 2.53
C GLN A 101 0.97 -13.01 1.62
N MET A 102 0.89 -12.69 0.32
CA MET A 102 1.97 -12.89 -0.64
C MET A 102 3.07 -11.83 -0.57
N GLY A 103 2.87 -10.75 0.20
CA GLY A 103 3.82 -9.64 0.29
C GLY A 103 3.87 -8.72 -0.94
N THR A 104 2.83 -8.75 -1.79
CA THR A 104 2.69 -7.87 -2.96
C THR A 104 1.91 -6.59 -2.65
N LEU A 105 1.23 -6.55 -1.51
CA LEU A 105 0.59 -5.39 -0.92
C LEU A 105 1.03 -5.29 0.53
N ASP A 106 1.32 -4.09 1.01
CA ASP A 106 1.85 -3.90 2.36
C ASP A 106 0.77 -3.97 3.44
N MET A 107 -0.42 -3.43 3.15
CA MET A 107 -1.52 -3.37 4.10
C MET A 107 -2.88 -3.32 3.38
N SER A 108 -3.90 -3.90 4.02
CA SER A 108 -5.29 -3.77 3.62
C SER A 108 -6.18 -3.61 4.83
N ILE A 109 -7.29 -2.87 4.69
CA ILE A 109 -8.38 -2.88 5.64
C ILE A 109 -9.46 -3.83 5.11
N ALA A 110 -9.96 -4.70 5.98
CA ALA A 110 -10.97 -5.68 5.61
C ALA A 110 -12.00 -5.87 6.74
N SER A 111 -13.18 -6.34 6.38
CA SER A 111 -14.22 -6.73 7.32
C SER A 111 -13.89 -8.07 7.99
N THR A 112 -14.44 -8.32 9.19
CA THR A 112 -14.25 -9.58 9.94
C THR A 112 -14.67 -10.82 9.14
N PRO A 113 -15.80 -10.82 8.38
CA PRO A 113 -16.15 -11.95 7.54
C PRO A 113 -15.10 -12.29 6.47
N SER A 114 -14.45 -11.27 5.89
CA SER A 114 -13.42 -11.50 4.87
C SER A 114 -12.15 -12.11 5.47
N LEU A 115 -11.88 -11.85 6.76
CA LEU A 115 -10.74 -12.42 7.48
C LEU A 115 -10.95 -13.89 7.88
N SER A 116 -12.18 -14.37 7.95
CA SER A 116 -12.52 -15.73 8.41
C SER A 116 -11.86 -16.85 7.58
N GLY A 117 -11.55 -16.58 6.31
CA GLY A 117 -10.80 -17.50 5.44
C GLY A 117 -9.30 -17.56 5.71
N PHE A 118 -8.77 -16.64 6.48
CA PHE A 118 -7.32 -16.49 6.75
C PHE A 118 -6.98 -16.78 8.22
N THR A 119 -7.92 -16.57 9.14
CA THR A 119 -7.71 -16.79 10.57
C THR A 119 -9.00 -17.14 11.28
N ASP A 120 -8.96 -18.13 12.17
CA ASP A 120 -10.12 -18.57 12.94
C ASP A 120 -10.45 -17.61 14.10
N CYS A 121 -9.52 -16.78 14.53
CA CYS A 121 -9.71 -15.90 15.68
C CYS A 121 -10.76 -14.81 15.46
N MET A 122 -11.11 -14.49 14.23
CA MET A 122 -12.10 -13.46 13.88
C MET A 122 -13.53 -14.03 13.74
N ASN A 123 -13.70 -15.36 13.63
CA ASN A 123 -15.01 -15.99 13.41
C ASN A 123 -16.02 -15.72 14.52
N TYR A 124 -15.55 -15.47 15.74
CA TYR A 124 -16.43 -15.19 16.87
C TYR A 124 -17.21 -13.87 16.72
N PHE A 125 -16.65 -12.87 16.04
CA PHE A 125 -17.29 -11.57 15.87
C PHE A 125 -18.48 -11.60 14.91
N ASP A 126 -18.55 -12.61 14.05
CA ASP A 126 -19.63 -12.77 13.08
C ASP A 126 -20.83 -13.57 13.65
N LEU A 127 -20.73 -14.07 14.91
CA LEU A 127 -21.83 -14.77 15.55
C LEU A 127 -22.95 -13.79 15.93
N PRO A 128 -24.21 -14.07 15.49
CA PRO A 128 -25.32 -13.23 15.84
C PRO A 128 -25.58 -13.27 17.36
N TYR A 129 -25.98 -12.12 17.90
CA TYR A 129 -26.33 -11.97 19.33
C TYR A 129 -25.19 -12.25 20.33
N LEU A 130 -23.94 -12.32 19.89
CA LEU A 130 -22.79 -12.51 20.76
C LEU A 130 -22.68 -11.37 21.79
N PHE A 131 -22.88 -10.15 21.32
CA PHE A 131 -22.82 -8.94 22.15
C PHE A 131 -24.20 -8.39 22.41
N LYS A 132 -24.51 -8.04 23.66
CA LYS A 132 -25.81 -7.44 24.03
C LYS A 132 -25.91 -5.97 23.66
N ALA A 133 -24.77 -5.29 23.57
CA ALA A 133 -24.66 -3.87 23.22
C ALA A 133 -23.30 -3.60 22.55
N THR A 134 -23.22 -2.52 21.78
CA THR A 134 -22.00 -2.09 21.09
C THR A 134 -20.83 -1.85 22.06
N ASP A 135 -21.12 -1.25 23.22
CA ASP A 135 -20.09 -0.99 24.24
C ASP A 135 -19.43 -2.28 24.77
N SER A 136 -20.22 -3.36 24.88
CA SER A 136 -19.71 -4.68 25.26
C SER A 136 -18.79 -5.27 24.20
N ALA A 137 -19.07 -5.03 22.90
CA ALA A 137 -18.21 -5.45 21.82
C ALA A 137 -16.87 -4.70 21.86
N TRP A 138 -16.92 -3.38 22.03
CA TRP A 138 -15.71 -2.56 22.12
C TRP A 138 -14.83 -2.95 23.32
N SER A 139 -15.41 -3.18 24.51
CA SER A 139 -14.65 -3.62 25.68
C SER A 139 -13.89 -4.92 25.42
N VAL A 140 -14.53 -5.89 24.76
CA VAL A 140 -13.90 -7.17 24.43
C VAL A 140 -12.82 -7.01 23.39
N MET A 141 -13.03 -6.16 22.37
CA MET A 141 -12.03 -5.90 21.35
C MET A 141 -10.78 -5.22 21.94
N ASP A 142 -10.98 -4.20 22.79
CA ASP A 142 -9.88 -3.47 23.41
C ASP A 142 -9.09 -4.32 24.42
N GLU A 143 -9.78 -5.16 25.21
CA GLU A 143 -9.13 -6.01 26.22
C GLU A 143 -8.54 -7.30 25.63
N TRP A 144 -9.19 -7.88 24.62
CA TRP A 144 -8.87 -9.23 24.14
C TRP A 144 -7.94 -9.22 22.94
N LEU A 145 -8.15 -8.32 21.97
CA LEU A 145 -7.25 -8.17 20.81
C LEU A 145 -5.98 -7.39 21.17
N GLY A 146 -6.05 -6.53 22.19
CA GLY A 146 -4.87 -5.80 22.69
C GLY A 146 -3.91 -6.67 23.53
N GLN A 147 -4.22 -7.94 23.82
CA GLN A 147 -3.44 -8.80 24.70
C GLN A 147 -2.92 -10.08 24.04
N ASP A 148 -2.36 -10.02 22.84
CA ASP A 148 -1.55 -11.08 22.19
C ASP A 148 -2.22 -12.46 22.09
N ARG A 149 -3.54 -12.55 21.90
CA ARG A 149 -4.24 -13.84 21.85
C ARG A 149 -4.51 -14.40 20.46
N CYS A 150 -4.03 -13.75 19.42
CA CYS A 150 -4.05 -14.31 18.06
C CYS A 150 -2.77 -15.12 17.72
N ASP A 151 -1.89 -15.34 18.67
CA ASP A 151 -0.61 -16.04 18.51
C ASP A 151 -0.69 -17.56 18.76
N ALA A 152 -1.83 -18.20 18.54
CA ALA A 152 -2.00 -19.64 18.74
C ALA A 152 -2.20 -20.39 17.42
#